data_8f8938e759153dbc90d9ff80c482ef5e
#
_entry.id   8f8938e759153dbc90d9ff80c482ef5e
#
_cell.length_a   1.000
_cell.length_b   1.000
_cell.length_c   1.000
_cell.angle_alpha   90.00
_cell.angle_beta   90.00
_cell.angle_gamma   90.00
#
_symmetry.space_group_name_H-M   'P 1'
#
loop_
_entity.id
_entity.type
_entity.pdbx_description
1 polymer ?
#
loop_
_entity_poly.entity_id
_entity_poly.type
_entity_poly.pdbx_seq_one_letter_code
_entity_poly.pdbx_strand_id
1 'polypeptide(L)'
;MDVAGFLFWTSQSFDYFCVISKGSKMRQQDFRTKIGSTVFGVRATALIVKDNRLFVIEDEDGCYTIGGAIQVNETTEDAVVREVKEELGVTSTVGPLAFVVENHFEQAGIHYHNIEFHYLVDLLEDAPLVMQEDTKQLPCRWIALDDLHTVDLKPAFLKSALPDWDGKLRHIHLEK
;
A
#
# COMPACT_ATOMS: atom_id res chain seq x y z
N MET A 1 57.40 -4.19 -24.18
CA MET A 1 57.08 -2.84 -23.67
C MET A 1 55.60 -2.69 -23.73
N ASP A 2 54.99 -2.93 -22.60
CA ASP A 2 53.53 -2.95 -22.39
C ASP A 2 53.01 -1.56 -22.17
N VAL A 3 51.88 -1.28 -22.80
CA VAL A 3 50.99 -0.17 -22.40
C VAL A 3 49.58 -0.69 -22.23
N ALA A 4 49.25 -0.91 -20.98
CA ALA A 4 47.87 -1.25 -20.56
C ALA A 4 46.94 -0.09 -20.80
N GLY A 5 45.92 -0.32 -21.66
CA GLY A 5 44.84 0.61 -21.85
C GLY A 5 43.86 0.56 -20.68
N PHE A 6 43.82 1.64 -19.88
CA PHE A 6 42.78 1.87 -18.86
C PHE A 6 41.53 2.41 -19.55
N LEU A 7 40.46 1.62 -19.54
CA LEU A 7 39.15 2.07 -19.91
C LEU A 7 38.60 2.96 -18.78
N PHE A 8 38.53 4.26 -19.01
CA PHE A 8 37.81 5.19 -18.16
C PHE A 8 36.30 5.03 -18.38
N TRP A 9 35.64 4.47 -17.39
CA TRP A 9 34.20 4.63 -17.25
C TRP A 9 33.93 6.05 -16.77
N THR A 10 33.39 6.90 -17.63
CA THR A 10 32.87 8.19 -17.22
C THR A 10 31.52 7.95 -16.57
N SER A 11 31.47 7.99 -15.24
CA SER A 11 30.24 8.09 -14.49
C SER A 11 29.59 9.44 -14.80
N GLN A 12 28.46 9.44 -15.48
CA GLN A 12 27.56 10.60 -15.44
C GLN A 12 27.03 10.69 -14.01
N SER A 13 27.58 11.64 -13.26
CA SER A 13 27.05 12.03 -11.95
C SER A 13 25.68 12.65 -12.17
N PHE A 14 24.63 11.96 -11.74
CA PHE A 14 23.36 12.60 -11.48
C PHE A 14 23.53 13.48 -10.23
N ASP A 15 23.74 14.76 -10.43
CA ASP A 15 23.74 15.75 -9.36
C ASP A 15 22.31 15.88 -8.83
N TYR A 16 21.98 15.10 -7.81
CA TYR A 16 20.85 15.40 -6.95
C TYR A 16 21.23 16.60 -6.08
N PHE A 17 20.83 17.79 -6.50
CA PHE A 17 20.89 18.97 -5.65
C PHE A 17 19.88 18.81 -4.51
N CYS A 18 20.34 18.23 -3.40
CA CYS A 18 19.62 18.31 -2.14
C CYS A 18 19.81 19.71 -1.56
N VAL A 19 18.88 20.63 -1.85
CA VAL A 19 18.83 21.92 -1.15
C VAL A 19 18.33 21.67 0.26
N ILE A 20 19.27 21.53 1.20
CA ILE A 20 18.95 21.49 2.63
C ILE A 20 18.60 22.94 3.03
N SER A 21 17.32 23.29 3.00
CA SER A 21 16.84 24.50 3.64
C SER A 21 16.79 24.24 5.16
N LYS A 22 17.55 25.02 5.93
CA LYS A 22 17.50 24.98 7.39
C LYS A 22 16.10 25.33 7.85
N GLY A 23 15.39 24.37 8.49
CA GLY A 23 14.22 24.65 9.31
C GLY A 23 12.84 24.20 8.80
N SER A 24 12.71 23.48 7.67
CA SER A 24 11.47 22.78 7.34
C SER A 24 11.53 21.36 7.88
N LYS A 25 10.48 20.91 8.60
CA LYS A 25 10.20 19.47 8.76
C LYS A 25 10.33 18.88 7.36
N MET A 26 11.28 17.95 7.16
CA MET A 26 11.32 17.20 5.89
C MET A 26 9.93 16.59 5.72
N ARG A 27 9.19 16.99 4.68
CA ARG A 27 7.98 16.28 4.29
C ARG A 27 8.43 14.88 3.93
N GLN A 28 7.99 13.92 4.69
CA GLN A 28 8.13 12.53 4.30
C GLN A 28 7.48 12.39 2.92
N GLN A 29 8.20 11.78 2.00
CA GLN A 29 7.75 11.66 0.61
C GLN A 29 7.41 10.21 0.34
N ASP A 30 6.25 9.99 -0.25
CA ASP A 30 5.80 8.68 -0.74
C ASP A 30 6.85 8.06 -1.64
N PHE A 31 7.11 6.77 -1.45
CA PHE A 31 7.95 6.00 -2.35
C PHE A 31 7.16 5.68 -3.64
N ARG A 32 7.03 6.72 -4.45
CA ARG A 32 6.28 6.68 -5.71
C ARG A 32 7.04 7.46 -6.78
N THR A 33 7.12 6.90 -8.00
CA THR A 33 7.77 7.57 -9.15
C THR A 33 6.93 7.43 -10.41
N LYS A 34 7.10 8.37 -11.34
CA LYS A 34 6.43 8.32 -12.65
C LYS A 34 7.47 8.12 -13.74
N ILE A 35 7.30 7.07 -14.55
CA ILE A 35 8.15 6.74 -15.68
C ILE A 35 7.26 6.63 -16.93
N GLY A 36 7.37 7.59 -17.85
CA GLY A 36 6.47 7.68 -19.00
C GLY A 36 5.01 7.88 -18.55
N SER A 37 4.11 6.99 -18.98
CA SER A 37 2.70 6.98 -18.60
C SER A 37 2.41 6.15 -17.36
N THR A 38 3.41 5.48 -16.77
CA THR A 38 3.23 4.56 -15.65
C THR A 38 3.65 5.24 -14.34
N VAL A 39 2.82 5.11 -13.32
CA VAL A 39 3.15 5.43 -11.93
C VAL A 39 3.54 4.13 -11.24
N PHE A 40 4.80 4.05 -10.78
CA PHE A 40 5.30 2.95 -9.97
C PHE A 40 5.28 3.36 -8.50
N GLY A 41 4.84 2.46 -7.62
CA GLY A 41 4.81 2.69 -6.19
C GLY A 41 4.91 1.42 -5.37
N VAL A 42 5.24 1.61 -4.08
CA VAL A 42 5.18 0.56 -3.08
C VAL A 42 4.15 0.96 -2.03
N ARG A 43 3.27 0.03 -1.65
CA ARG A 43 2.17 0.27 -0.72
C ARG A 43 2.17 -0.75 0.41
N ALA A 44 1.63 -0.34 1.55
CA ALA A 44 1.29 -1.22 2.65
C ALA A 44 -0.22 -1.15 2.91
N THR A 45 -0.83 -2.30 3.13
CA THR A 45 -2.29 -2.46 3.22
C THR A 45 -2.65 -3.28 4.46
N ALA A 46 -3.63 -2.81 5.22
CA ALA A 46 -4.17 -3.48 6.39
C ALA A 46 -5.35 -4.38 6.02
N LEU A 47 -5.22 -5.67 6.26
CA LEU A 47 -6.31 -6.62 6.27
C LEU A 47 -6.82 -6.74 7.71
N ILE A 48 -7.82 -5.93 8.07
CA ILE A 48 -8.41 -5.91 9.40
C ILE A 48 -9.53 -6.95 9.42
N VAL A 49 -9.26 -8.11 10.03
CA VAL A 49 -10.19 -9.24 10.06
C VAL A 49 -10.59 -9.54 11.50
N LYS A 50 -11.90 -9.58 11.77
CA LYS A 50 -12.45 -9.91 13.09
C LYS A 50 -13.76 -10.70 12.92
N ASP A 51 -13.92 -11.77 13.70
CA ASP A 51 -15.14 -12.60 13.70
C ASP A 51 -15.55 -13.06 12.29
N ASN A 52 -14.58 -13.54 11.49
CA ASN A 52 -14.76 -13.96 10.08
C ASN A 52 -15.30 -12.86 9.18
N ARG A 53 -14.97 -11.59 9.46
CA ARG A 53 -15.37 -10.44 8.64
C ARG A 53 -14.17 -9.54 8.36
N LEU A 54 -14.11 -9.01 7.14
CA LEU A 54 -13.14 -7.99 6.71
C LEU A 54 -13.72 -6.60 6.91
N PHE A 55 -12.93 -5.70 7.50
CA PHE A 55 -13.25 -4.27 7.59
C PHE A 55 -12.85 -3.57 6.30
N VAL A 56 -13.76 -2.79 5.74
CA VAL A 56 -13.56 -2.08 4.48
C VAL A 56 -14.10 -0.66 4.54
N ILE A 57 -13.56 0.19 3.68
CA ILE A 57 -14.09 1.50 3.34
C ILE A 57 -15.01 1.32 2.12
N GLU A 58 -16.13 2.05 2.06
CA GLU A 58 -17.04 2.06 0.92
C GLU A 58 -17.00 3.42 0.22
N ASP A 59 -16.70 3.41 -1.07
CA ASP A 59 -16.74 4.58 -1.95
C ASP A 59 -17.70 4.33 -3.12
N GLU A 60 -17.95 5.34 -3.95
CA GLU A 60 -18.85 5.28 -5.10
C GLU A 60 -18.46 4.17 -6.09
N ASP A 61 -17.18 3.86 -6.22
CA ASP A 61 -16.64 2.89 -7.17
C ASP A 61 -16.15 1.57 -6.53
N GLY A 62 -16.56 1.28 -5.29
CA GLY A 62 -16.35 -0.03 -4.65
C GLY A 62 -15.93 0.01 -3.18
N CYS A 63 -15.49 -1.15 -2.70
CA CYS A 63 -14.98 -1.34 -1.35
C CYS A 63 -13.45 -1.48 -1.38
N TYR A 64 -12.79 -0.87 -0.41
CA TYR A 64 -11.33 -0.81 -0.29
C TYR A 64 -10.87 -1.22 1.10
N THR A 65 -9.66 -1.76 1.18
CA THR A 65 -8.94 -1.94 2.43
C THR A 65 -8.17 -0.67 2.79
N ILE A 66 -7.88 -0.50 4.09
CA ILE A 66 -7.06 0.60 4.61
C ILE A 66 -5.62 0.47 4.11
N GLY A 67 -4.97 1.57 3.74
CA GLY A 67 -3.55 1.56 3.39
C GLY A 67 -3.15 2.55 2.32
N GLY A 68 -1.86 2.80 2.22
CA GLY A 68 -1.30 3.80 1.34
C GLY A 68 0.12 3.53 0.88
N ALA A 69 0.73 4.55 0.28
CA ALA A 69 2.11 4.47 -0.15
C ALA A 69 3.06 4.47 1.05
N ILE A 70 4.08 3.63 1.02
CA ILE A 70 5.16 3.74 2.01
C ILE A 70 5.94 5.03 1.77
N GLN A 71 6.51 5.58 2.83
CA GLN A 71 7.36 6.76 2.75
C GLN A 71 8.83 6.35 2.65
N VAL A 72 9.67 7.24 2.10
CA VAL A 72 11.12 6.98 2.04
C VAL A 72 11.68 6.85 3.46
N ASN A 73 12.45 5.79 3.70
CA ASN A 73 12.99 5.37 4.99
C ASN A 73 11.96 4.83 6.01
N GLU A 74 10.76 4.48 5.56
CA GLU A 74 9.73 3.82 6.36
C GLU A 74 9.71 2.32 6.04
N THR A 75 9.52 1.47 7.05
CA THR A 75 9.25 0.04 6.81
C THR A 75 7.79 -0.15 6.38
N THR A 76 7.47 -1.25 5.71
CA THR A 76 6.09 -1.54 5.31
C THR A 76 5.18 -1.80 6.52
N GLU A 77 5.73 -2.29 7.64
CA GLU A 77 5.03 -2.46 8.92
C GLU A 77 4.71 -1.10 9.57
N ASP A 78 5.68 -0.17 9.60
CA ASP A 78 5.44 1.18 10.12
C ASP A 78 4.42 1.92 9.27
N ALA A 79 4.49 1.76 7.93
CA ALA A 79 3.56 2.38 7.00
C ALA A 79 2.12 1.93 7.26
N VAL A 80 1.86 0.63 7.41
CA VAL A 80 0.50 0.15 7.64
C VAL A 80 -0.07 0.64 8.98
N VAL A 81 0.75 0.76 10.04
CA VAL A 81 0.33 1.34 11.32
C VAL A 81 -0.01 2.82 11.17
N ARG A 82 0.84 3.57 10.46
CA ARG A 82 0.60 4.99 10.17
C ARG A 82 -0.69 5.20 9.39
N GLU A 83 -0.91 4.45 8.31
CA GLU A 83 -2.12 4.56 7.49
C GLU A 83 -3.39 4.26 8.32
N VAL A 84 -3.39 3.18 9.12
CA VAL A 84 -4.51 2.89 10.03
C VAL A 84 -4.75 4.06 10.99
N LYS A 85 -3.70 4.67 11.54
CA LYS A 85 -3.83 5.82 12.44
C LYS A 85 -4.33 7.07 11.74
N GLU A 86 -3.84 7.34 10.52
CA GLU A 86 -4.22 8.51 9.71
C GLU A 86 -5.66 8.40 9.22
N GLU A 87 -6.07 7.24 8.68
CA GLU A 87 -7.38 7.05 8.07
C GLU A 87 -8.48 6.72 9.09
N LEU A 88 -8.19 5.92 10.12
CA LEU A 88 -9.19 5.46 11.09
C LEU A 88 -9.12 6.17 12.44
N GLY A 89 -8.00 6.86 12.76
CA GLY A 89 -7.81 7.53 14.04
C GLY A 89 -7.53 6.59 15.23
N VAL A 90 -7.43 5.28 15.01
CA VAL A 90 -7.25 4.26 16.06
C VAL A 90 -5.82 3.71 16.06
N THR A 91 -5.42 3.07 17.16
CA THR A 91 -4.14 2.36 17.24
C THR A 91 -4.30 0.90 16.82
N SER A 92 -3.21 0.32 16.30
CA SER A 92 -3.22 -1.04 15.78
C SER A 92 -1.91 -1.78 16.07
N THR A 93 -1.96 -3.10 15.96
CA THR A 93 -0.79 -3.97 15.94
C THR A 93 -0.71 -4.74 14.63
N VAL A 94 0.50 -4.89 14.11
CA VAL A 94 0.75 -5.62 12.87
C VAL A 94 0.91 -7.10 13.19
N GLY A 95 0.15 -7.91 12.48
CA GLY A 95 0.24 -9.35 12.46
C GLY A 95 1.06 -9.86 11.27
N PRO A 96 0.82 -11.10 10.82
CA PRO A 96 1.57 -11.69 9.71
C PRO A 96 1.38 -10.95 8.40
N LEU A 97 2.43 -10.89 7.57
CA LEU A 97 2.33 -10.55 6.15
C LEU A 97 1.64 -11.71 5.42
N ALA A 98 0.44 -11.45 4.91
CA ALA A 98 -0.36 -12.46 4.23
C ALA A 98 -0.04 -12.55 2.73
N PHE A 99 0.08 -11.38 2.08
CA PHE A 99 0.30 -11.32 0.64
C PHE A 99 1.34 -10.27 0.27
N VAL A 100 2.20 -10.60 -0.71
CA VAL A 100 2.95 -9.65 -1.52
C VAL A 100 2.36 -9.70 -2.92
N VAL A 101 1.99 -8.55 -3.47
CA VAL A 101 1.22 -8.46 -4.71
C VAL A 101 1.93 -7.55 -5.70
N GLU A 102 2.18 -8.05 -6.91
CA GLU A 102 2.53 -7.22 -8.05
C GLU A 102 1.24 -6.85 -8.77
N ASN A 103 0.83 -5.60 -8.63
CA ASN A 103 -0.48 -5.13 -9.10
C ASN A 103 -0.33 -4.14 -10.25
N HIS A 104 -0.91 -4.48 -11.39
CA HIS A 104 -0.98 -3.63 -12.57
C HIS A 104 -2.44 -3.28 -12.86
N PHE A 105 -2.78 -1.99 -12.84
CA PHE A 105 -4.12 -1.53 -13.14
C PHE A 105 -4.12 -0.16 -13.82
N GLU A 106 -5.25 0.21 -14.38
CA GLU A 106 -5.48 1.53 -14.95
C GLU A 106 -6.60 2.23 -14.19
N GLN A 107 -6.36 3.47 -13.79
CA GLN A 107 -7.35 4.32 -13.15
C GLN A 107 -7.26 5.74 -13.71
N ALA A 108 -8.39 6.28 -14.16
CA ALA A 108 -8.48 7.61 -14.77
C ALA A 108 -7.46 7.85 -15.91
N GLY A 109 -7.19 6.83 -16.73
CA GLY A 109 -6.23 6.91 -17.84
C GLY A 109 -4.75 6.91 -17.44
N ILE A 110 -4.46 6.64 -16.17
CA ILE A 110 -3.10 6.47 -15.65
C ILE A 110 -2.85 5.00 -15.40
N HIS A 111 -1.73 4.50 -15.91
CA HIS A 111 -1.29 3.14 -15.63
C HIS A 111 -0.53 3.10 -14.31
N TYR A 112 -0.91 2.18 -13.42
CA TYR A 112 -0.25 1.94 -12.15
C TYR A 112 0.44 0.58 -12.15
N HIS A 113 1.64 0.56 -11.56
CA HIS A 113 2.38 -0.64 -11.24
C HIS A 113 2.80 -0.55 -9.77
N ASN A 114 2.13 -1.29 -8.91
CA ASN A 114 2.39 -1.29 -7.47
C ASN A 114 2.98 -2.61 -7.01
N ILE A 115 3.90 -2.53 -6.05
CA ILE A 115 4.24 -3.64 -5.16
C ILE A 115 3.50 -3.40 -3.85
N GLU A 116 2.62 -4.31 -3.47
CA GLU A 116 1.73 -4.15 -2.33
C GLU A 116 1.99 -5.21 -1.26
N PHE A 117 2.13 -4.78 -0.01
CA PHE A 117 2.34 -5.62 1.16
C PHE A 117 1.06 -5.63 2.00
N HIS A 118 0.36 -6.77 2.05
CA HIS A 118 -0.90 -6.91 2.76
C HIS A 118 -0.69 -7.64 4.09
N TYR A 119 -0.83 -6.91 5.18
CA TYR A 119 -0.66 -7.42 6.55
C TYR A 119 -2.00 -7.69 7.22
N LEU A 120 -2.12 -8.77 7.98
CA LEU A 120 -3.17 -8.88 8.99
C LEU A 120 -2.91 -7.82 10.06
N VAL A 121 -3.96 -7.11 10.47
CA VAL A 121 -3.85 -6.02 11.45
C VAL A 121 -4.98 -6.12 12.46
N ASP A 122 -4.64 -6.01 13.74
CA ASP A 122 -5.59 -5.94 14.83
C ASP A 122 -5.73 -4.50 15.32
N LEU A 123 -6.96 -4.01 15.40
CA LEU A 123 -7.26 -2.73 16.02
C LEU A 123 -7.28 -2.88 17.55
N LEU A 124 -6.68 -1.92 18.27
CA LEU A 124 -6.65 -1.90 19.73
C LEU A 124 -7.86 -1.18 20.32
N GLU A 125 -8.61 -0.45 19.51
CA GLU A 125 -9.86 0.20 19.85
C GLU A 125 -10.99 -0.29 18.94
N ASP A 126 -12.21 0.13 19.21
CA ASP A 126 -13.35 -0.18 18.36
C ASP A 126 -13.18 0.43 16.98
N ALA A 127 -13.53 -0.34 15.95
CA ALA A 127 -13.47 0.11 14.56
C ALA A 127 -14.45 1.27 14.34
N PRO A 128 -14.01 2.39 13.74
CA PRO A 128 -14.88 3.53 13.49
C PRO A 128 -15.92 3.22 12.41
N LEU A 129 -17.01 3.99 12.39
CA LEU A 129 -18.04 3.89 11.35
C LEU A 129 -17.69 4.68 10.09
N VAL A 130 -16.71 5.57 10.20
CA VAL A 130 -16.29 6.49 9.12
C VAL A 130 -14.78 6.61 9.14
N MET A 131 -14.16 6.46 7.99
CA MET A 131 -12.76 6.80 7.75
C MET A 131 -12.65 8.28 7.35
N GLN A 132 -11.52 8.88 7.66
CA GLN A 132 -11.23 10.26 7.28
C GLN A 132 -9.88 10.34 6.59
N GLU A 133 -9.87 10.84 5.36
CA GLU A 133 -8.67 11.15 4.60
C GLU A 133 -8.78 12.60 4.11
N ASP A 134 -7.89 13.47 4.58
CA ASP A 134 -7.93 14.92 4.33
C ASP A 134 -9.32 15.54 4.62
N THR A 135 -10.06 15.88 3.56
CA THR A 135 -11.42 16.43 3.62
C THR A 135 -12.50 15.40 3.30
N LYS A 136 -12.11 14.17 2.92
CA LYS A 136 -13.02 13.11 2.50
C LYS A 136 -13.40 12.26 3.71
N GLN A 137 -14.69 12.00 3.84
CA GLN A 137 -15.23 11.07 4.83
C GLN A 137 -15.96 9.95 4.10
N LEU A 138 -15.55 8.71 4.37
CA LEU A 138 -16.14 7.54 3.74
C LEU A 138 -16.68 6.57 4.80
N PRO A 139 -17.85 5.98 4.58
CA PRO A 139 -18.39 4.98 5.48
C PRO A 139 -17.51 3.73 5.53
N CYS A 140 -17.43 3.14 6.71
CA CYS A 140 -16.75 1.88 6.93
C CYS A 140 -17.76 0.81 7.33
N ARG A 141 -17.49 -0.43 6.93
CA ARG A 141 -18.31 -1.57 7.33
C ARG A 141 -17.54 -2.88 7.40
N TRP A 142 -18.12 -3.84 8.10
CA TRP A 142 -17.65 -5.21 8.15
C TRP A 142 -18.40 -6.05 7.11
N ILE A 143 -17.66 -6.85 6.32
CA ILE A 143 -18.21 -7.79 5.34
C ILE A 143 -17.77 -9.19 5.73
N ALA A 144 -18.68 -10.15 5.79
CA ALA A 144 -18.31 -11.55 6.03
C ALA A 144 -17.36 -12.04 4.94
N LEU A 145 -16.35 -12.83 5.31
CA LEU A 145 -15.39 -13.35 4.33
C LEU A 145 -16.09 -14.15 3.24
N ASP A 146 -17.15 -14.89 3.59
CA ASP A 146 -17.95 -15.68 2.64
C ASP A 146 -18.73 -14.79 1.66
N ASP A 147 -19.01 -13.52 2.02
CA ASP A 147 -19.77 -12.57 1.22
C ASP A 147 -18.88 -11.62 0.38
N LEU A 148 -17.54 -11.71 0.50
CA LEU A 148 -16.63 -10.83 -0.25
C LEU A 148 -16.82 -10.92 -1.77
N HIS A 149 -17.31 -12.05 -2.27
CA HIS A 149 -17.61 -12.25 -3.69
C HIS A 149 -18.78 -11.39 -4.19
N THR A 150 -19.67 -10.92 -3.30
CA THR A 150 -20.88 -10.16 -3.63
C THR A 150 -20.65 -8.67 -3.79
N VAL A 151 -19.48 -8.15 -3.35
CA VAL A 151 -19.15 -6.72 -3.37
C VAL A 151 -18.06 -6.44 -4.40
N ASP A 152 -17.93 -5.18 -4.84
CA ASP A 152 -16.80 -4.75 -5.67
C ASP A 152 -15.59 -4.41 -4.79
N LEU A 153 -14.95 -5.45 -4.26
CA LEU A 153 -13.74 -5.32 -3.43
C LEU A 153 -12.50 -5.12 -4.31
N LYS A 154 -11.70 -4.13 -3.96
CA LYS A 154 -10.44 -3.80 -4.64
C LYS A 154 -9.26 -3.86 -3.66
N PRO A 155 -8.18 -4.57 -4.03
CA PRO A 155 -8.02 -5.38 -5.24
C PRO A 155 -8.84 -6.67 -5.21
N ALA A 156 -9.38 -7.06 -6.36
CA ALA A 156 -10.38 -8.14 -6.48
C ALA A 156 -9.88 -9.52 -6.04
N PHE A 157 -8.56 -9.77 -6.06
CA PHE A 157 -7.99 -11.06 -5.63
C PHE A 157 -8.33 -11.41 -4.18
N LEU A 158 -8.54 -10.41 -3.33
CA LEU A 158 -8.90 -10.60 -1.92
C LEU A 158 -10.22 -11.36 -1.74
N LYS A 159 -11.14 -11.29 -2.72
CA LYS A 159 -12.43 -11.99 -2.68
C LYS A 159 -12.29 -13.51 -2.52
N SER A 160 -11.22 -14.08 -3.07
CA SER A 160 -10.93 -15.51 -2.97
C SER A 160 -9.70 -15.81 -2.10
N ALA A 161 -8.65 -15.00 -2.21
CA ALA A 161 -7.39 -15.30 -1.56
C ALA A 161 -7.46 -15.17 -0.02
N LEU A 162 -8.28 -14.23 0.49
CA LEU A 162 -8.38 -13.99 1.93
C LEU A 162 -9.22 -15.05 2.66
N PRO A 163 -10.41 -15.48 2.16
CA PRO A 163 -11.13 -16.61 2.75
C PRO A 163 -10.34 -17.92 2.75
N ASP A 164 -9.54 -18.14 1.70
CA ASP A 164 -8.72 -19.35 1.51
C ASP A 164 -7.29 -19.23 2.07
N TRP A 165 -7.02 -18.22 2.90
CA TRP A 165 -5.66 -18.00 3.43
C TRP A 165 -5.31 -19.01 4.52
N ASP A 166 -4.22 -19.75 4.31
CA ASP A 166 -3.76 -20.85 5.16
C ASP A 166 -2.74 -20.45 6.25
N GLY A 167 -2.58 -19.15 6.49
CA GLY A 167 -1.61 -18.60 7.45
C GLY A 167 -0.20 -18.43 6.90
N LYS A 168 0.02 -18.66 5.60
CA LYS A 168 1.35 -18.53 4.96
C LYS A 168 1.38 -17.35 4.01
N LEU A 169 2.57 -16.71 3.94
CA LEU A 169 2.81 -15.68 2.93
C LEU A 169 2.61 -16.24 1.51
N ARG A 170 1.82 -15.53 0.71
CA ARG A 170 1.59 -15.84 -0.70
C ARG A 170 2.02 -14.66 -1.56
N HIS A 171 2.75 -14.96 -2.66
CA HIS A 171 3.10 -13.99 -3.69
C HIS A 171 2.09 -14.08 -4.83
N ILE A 172 1.53 -12.95 -5.22
CA ILE A 172 0.44 -12.86 -6.19
C ILE A 172 0.83 -11.89 -7.30
N HIS A 173 0.63 -12.30 -8.54
CA HIS A 173 0.76 -11.45 -9.71
C HIS A 173 -0.64 -11.17 -10.26
N LEU A 174 -1.02 -9.90 -10.34
CA LEU A 174 -2.26 -9.46 -10.96
C LEU A 174 -1.91 -8.91 -12.36
N GLU A 175 -2.24 -9.68 -13.37
CA GLU A 175 -2.14 -9.26 -14.75
C GLU A 175 -3.33 -8.37 -15.14
N LYS A 176 -3.11 -7.54 -16.18
CA LYS A 176 -4.12 -6.64 -16.75
C LYS A 176 -5.30 -7.38 -17.33
#